data_c013e70c473f6f7ebc98a7b81c61decd
#
_entry.id   c013e70c473f6f7ebc98a7b81c61decd
#
_cell.length_a   1.000
_cell.length_b   1.000
_cell.length_c   1.000
_cell.angle_alpha   90.00
_cell.angle_beta   90.00
_cell.angle_gamma   90.00
#
_symmetry.space_group_name_H-M   'P 1'
#
loop_
_entity.id
_entity.type
_entity.pdbx_description
1 polymer ?
#
loop_
_entity_poly.entity_id
_entity_poly.type
_entity_poly.pdbx_seq_one_letter_code
_entity_poly.pdbx_strand_id
1 'polypeptide(L)'
;MHTLLDLRGSIPAYIHITDGKRHDSNELDEIVPEPPAFYMMDKAYVDFLSLYRFHEADAYWISRPKDNMGCEVSDHRQDFDTSTGIFGDFTIRLTTHKSKKLYPEPIRMVTYHDSETSNDVEFITNNFEISALEVANLYRHRWDIEVFFKWIKQNIVVKTLWGYSENAVRTHLWVAIIAYLIIARIKADYKSQYSITEVATLIRISALERVDLRDLITKPKNPIIQNQNVKELTLFDDF
;
A
#
# COMPACT_ATOMS: atom_id res chain seq x y z
N MET A 1 -8.32 9.65 -5.95
CA MET A 1 -8.12 9.68 -4.48
C MET A 1 -6.77 9.06 -4.19
N HIS A 2 -5.90 9.79 -3.51
CA HIS A 2 -4.57 9.37 -3.09
C HIS A 2 -4.60 9.10 -1.59
N THR A 3 -3.90 8.09 -1.15
CA THR A 3 -3.95 7.65 0.25
C THR A 3 -2.58 7.15 0.70
N LEU A 4 -2.12 7.65 1.85
CA LEU A 4 -1.03 7.06 2.61
C LEU A 4 -1.62 6.14 3.67
N LEU A 5 -1.25 4.87 3.66
CA LEU A 5 -1.75 3.86 4.58
C LEU A 5 -0.67 3.51 5.60
N ASP A 6 -0.95 3.68 6.90
CA ASP A 6 -0.09 3.14 7.96
C ASP A 6 -0.33 1.62 8.05
N LEU A 7 0.69 0.83 7.72
CA LEU A 7 0.60 -0.62 7.65
C LEU A 7 0.44 -1.30 9.01
N ARG A 8 0.85 -0.65 10.11
CA ARG A 8 0.72 -1.20 11.47
C ARG A 8 -0.72 -1.47 11.89
N GLY A 9 -1.67 -0.74 11.30
CA GLY A 9 -3.10 -0.91 11.57
C GLY A 9 -3.97 -0.92 10.33
N SER A 10 -3.38 -0.86 9.13
CA SER A 10 -4.06 -0.63 7.86
C SER A 10 -4.96 0.62 7.92
N ILE A 11 -4.44 1.68 8.55
CA ILE A 11 -5.19 2.92 8.81
C ILE A 11 -4.73 3.99 7.82
N PRO A 12 -5.64 4.63 7.07
CA PRO A 12 -5.28 5.77 6.22
C PRO A 12 -4.82 6.95 7.08
N ALA A 13 -3.53 7.28 6.98
CA ALA A 13 -2.89 8.40 7.68
C ALA A 13 -3.04 9.71 6.91
N TYR A 14 -3.13 9.64 5.59
CA TYR A 14 -3.36 10.80 4.72
C TYR A 14 -4.28 10.42 3.57
N ILE A 15 -5.22 11.30 3.25
CA ILE A 15 -6.15 11.11 2.13
C ILE A 15 -6.32 12.45 1.40
N HIS A 16 -6.11 12.43 0.10
CA HIS A 16 -6.39 13.56 -0.77
C HIS A 16 -7.32 13.15 -1.92
N ILE A 17 -8.46 13.81 -2.02
CA ILE A 17 -9.44 13.58 -3.06
C ILE A 17 -9.27 14.68 -4.11
N THR A 18 -8.70 14.32 -5.25
CA THR A 18 -8.47 15.22 -6.39
C THR A 18 -9.47 14.94 -7.52
N ASP A 19 -9.57 15.86 -8.46
CA ASP A 19 -10.06 15.56 -9.79
C ASP A 19 -9.09 14.60 -10.49
N GLY A 20 -9.56 13.69 -11.33
CA GLY A 20 -8.74 12.65 -11.98
C GLY A 20 -7.68 13.16 -12.97
N LYS A 21 -7.41 14.47 -13.01
CA LYS A 21 -6.42 15.10 -13.90
C LYS A 21 -5.06 15.34 -13.25
N ARG A 22 -4.98 15.28 -11.92
CA ARG A 22 -3.72 15.48 -11.17
C ARG A 22 -2.86 14.24 -11.29
N HIS A 23 -1.57 14.39 -11.63
CA HIS A 23 -0.61 13.30 -11.70
C HIS A 23 -0.26 12.78 -10.29
N ASP A 24 -0.13 11.45 -10.16
CA ASP A 24 0.16 10.78 -8.90
C ASP A 24 1.47 11.27 -8.26
N SER A 25 2.48 11.58 -9.07
CA SER A 25 3.77 12.07 -8.59
C SER A 25 3.68 13.39 -7.81
N ASN A 26 2.71 14.26 -8.11
CA ASN A 26 2.55 15.54 -7.42
C ASN A 26 2.00 15.38 -6.00
N GLU A 27 1.48 14.18 -5.65
CA GLU A 27 0.97 13.92 -4.31
C GLU A 27 2.07 13.68 -3.29
N LEU A 28 3.25 13.24 -3.72
CA LEU A 28 4.39 13.09 -2.81
C LEU A 28 4.83 14.43 -2.22
N ASP A 29 4.58 15.54 -2.92
CA ASP A 29 4.96 16.88 -2.44
C ASP A 29 4.14 17.33 -1.23
N GLU A 30 2.93 16.79 -1.08
CA GLU A 30 2.04 17.08 0.04
C GLU A 30 2.37 16.23 1.29
N ILE A 31 3.13 15.14 1.13
CA ILE A 31 3.52 14.27 2.24
C ILE A 31 4.76 14.84 2.90
N VAL A 32 4.70 15.06 4.21
CA VAL A 32 5.88 15.38 5.02
C VAL A 32 6.55 14.07 5.43
N PRO A 33 7.79 13.79 4.98
CA PRO A 33 8.48 12.57 5.35
C PRO A 33 8.77 12.52 6.86
N GLU A 34 8.51 11.38 7.49
CA GLU A 34 8.78 11.14 8.92
C GLU A 34 9.94 10.16 9.07
N PRO A 35 11.10 10.57 9.58
CA PRO A 35 12.22 9.67 9.84
C PRO A 35 11.92 8.76 11.06
N PRO A 36 12.37 7.51 11.06
CA PRO A 36 13.00 6.71 10.00
C PRO A 36 11.99 5.82 9.24
N ALA A 37 10.82 6.36 8.89
CA ALA A 37 9.75 5.58 8.27
C ALA A 37 10.11 5.09 6.85
N PHE A 38 9.57 3.92 6.49
CA PHE A 38 9.62 3.37 5.13
C PHE A 38 8.34 3.66 4.37
N TYR A 39 8.47 4.18 3.15
CA TYR A 39 7.38 4.50 2.24
C TYR A 39 7.42 3.58 1.03
N MET A 40 6.46 2.66 0.92
CA MET A 40 6.30 1.81 -0.26
C MET A 40 5.33 2.47 -1.22
N MET A 41 5.74 2.64 -2.48
CA MET A 41 4.94 3.34 -3.48
C MET A 41 5.00 2.66 -4.84
N ASP A 42 3.95 2.85 -5.62
CA ASP A 42 3.92 2.39 -7.01
C ASP A 42 4.86 3.22 -7.89
N LYS A 43 5.33 2.64 -9.02
CA LYS A 43 6.19 3.31 -9.99
C LYS A 43 5.61 4.62 -10.54
N ALA A 44 4.28 4.78 -10.52
CA ALA A 44 3.61 6.01 -10.95
C ALA A 44 3.98 7.23 -10.08
N TYR A 45 4.28 6.99 -8.80
CA TYR A 45 4.70 8.04 -7.86
C TYR A 45 6.19 8.38 -7.96
N VAL A 46 7.00 7.64 -8.69
CA VAL A 46 8.44 7.91 -8.79
C VAL A 46 8.68 9.27 -9.45
N ASP A 47 9.08 10.24 -8.65
CA ASP A 47 9.62 11.53 -9.04
C ASP A 47 10.92 11.77 -8.26
N PHE A 48 12.04 11.98 -8.97
CA PHE A 48 13.34 12.02 -8.33
C PHE A 48 13.54 13.23 -7.43
N LEU A 49 12.87 14.36 -7.69
CA LEU A 49 12.93 15.52 -6.80
C LEU A 49 12.23 15.23 -5.48
N SER A 50 11.02 14.68 -5.56
CA SER A 50 10.24 14.30 -4.38
C SER A 50 10.95 13.20 -3.58
N LEU A 51 11.48 12.16 -4.26
CA LEU A 51 12.24 11.09 -3.61
C LEU A 51 13.50 11.57 -2.92
N TYR A 52 14.18 12.58 -3.48
CA TYR A 52 15.35 13.19 -2.86
C TYR A 52 14.99 13.94 -1.57
N ARG A 53 13.84 14.58 -1.53
CA ARG A 53 13.31 15.21 -0.31
C ARG A 53 13.08 14.19 0.82
N PHE A 54 12.61 12.97 0.50
CA PHE A 54 12.52 11.88 1.47
C PHE A 54 13.90 11.44 1.95
N HIS A 55 14.87 11.36 1.04
CA HIS A 55 16.26 11.01 1.38
C HIS A 55 16.88 12.07 2.32
N GLU A 56 16.75 13.36 2.02
CA GLU A 56 17.26 14.44 2.87
C GLU A 56 16.59 14.52 4.24
N ALA A 57 15.38 13.99 4.37
CA ALA A 57 14.65 13.90 5.63
C ALA A 57 14.94 12.61 6.43
N ASP A 58 15.97 11.82 6.07
CA ASP A 58 16.28 10.52 6.68
C ASP A 58 15.10 9.54 6.68
N ALA A 59 14.20 9.66 5.71
CA ALA A 59 13.11 8.75 5.46
C ALA A 59 13.45 7.80 4.29
N TYR A 60 13.01 6.56 4.40
CA TYR A 60 13.30 5.54 3.40
C TYR A 60 12.13 5.32 2.46
N TRP A 61 12.43 5.06 1.20
CA TRP A 61 11.41 4.74 0.21
C TRP A 61 11.79 3.48 -0.57
N ILE A 62 10.77 2.73 -1.00
CA ILE A 62 10.90 1.57 -1.86
C ILE A 62 9.87 1.69 -2.98
N SER A 63 10.30 1.52 -4.22
CA SER A 63 9.44 1.54 -5.39
C SER A 63 9.95 0.56 -6.46
N ARG A 64 9.18 0.42 -7.53
CA ARG A 64 9.69 -0.19 -8.77
C ARG A 64 10.27 0.91 -9.66
N PRO A 65 11.33 0.62 -10.43
CA PRO A 65 11.85 1.58 -11.41
C PRO A 65 10.80 1.88 -12.50
N LYS A 66 10.87 3.07 -13.06
CA LYS A 66 10.15 3.37 -14.32
C LYS A 66 10.86 2.68 -15.48
N ASP A 67 10.09 2.22 -16.46
CA ASP A 67 10.61 1.48 -17.61
C ASP A 67 11.64 2.29 -18.45
N ASN A 68 11.57 3.61 -18.36
CA ASN A 68 12.49 4.56 -19.03
C ASN A 68 13.55 5.16 -18.10
N MET A 69 13.79 4.57 -16.94
CA MET A 69 14.80 5.03 -16.00
C MET A 69 16.20 4.74 -16.54
N GLY A 70 16.93 5.80 -16.91
CA GLY A 70 18.34 5.67 -17.28
C GLY A 70 19.22 5.60 -16.03
N CYS A 71 19.90 4.46 -15.85
CA CYS A 71 20.86 4.26 -14.75
C CYS A 71 22.07 3.43 -15.22
N GLU A 72 23.14 3.51 -14.45
CA GLU A 72 24.33 2.67 -14.58
C GLU A 72 24.64 2.00 -13.23
N VAL A 73 25.10 0.76 -13.28
CA VAL A 73 25.54 0.05 -12.10
C VAL A 73 26.94 0.53 -11.73
N SER A 74 27.09 1.02 -10.50
CA SER A 74 28.38 1.49 -9.96
C SER A 74 29.04 0.49 -9.03
N ASP A 75 28.26 -0.40 -8.40
CA ASP A 75 28.78 -1.45 -7.52
C ASP A 75 27.82 -2.65 -7.44
N HIS A 76 28.38 -3.84 -7.14
CA HIS A 76 27.66 -5.10 -6.94
C HIS A 76 27.80 -5.55 -5.49
N ARG A 77 26.68 -5.62 -4.79
CA ARG A 77 26.62 -6.19 -3.44
C ARG A 77 26.42 -7.70 -3.54
N GLN A 78 27.19 -8.47 -2.76
CA GLN A 78 27.13 -9.94 -2.79
C GLN A 78 26.56 -10.55 -1.51
N ASP A 79 26.11 -9.73 -0.57
CA ASP A 79 25.61 -10.16 0.72
C ASP A 79 24.10 -10.49 0.65
N PHE A 80 23.74 -11.52 -0.13
CA PHE A 80 22.38 -12.03 -0.19
C PHE A 80 22.36 -13.54 -0.48
N ASP A 81 21.29 -14.19 -0.01
CA ASP A 81 21.04 -15.61 -0.23
C ASP A 81 20.14 -15.80 -1.47
N THR A 82 20.68 -16.43 -2.49
CA THR A 82 19.95 -16.69 -3.76
C THR A 82 18.79 -17.68 -3.58
N SER A 83 18.80 -18.51 -2.53
CA SER A 83 17.70 -19.43 -2.24
C SER A 83 16.38 -18.69 -1.87
N THR A 84 16.49 -17.42 -1.49
CA THR A 84 15.35 -16.56 -1.14
C THR A 84 14.63 -15.97 -2.35
N GLY A 85 15.13 -16.20 -3.56
CA GLY A 85 14.65 -15.58 -4.79
C GLY A 85 15.37 -14.26 -5.15
N ILE A 86 16.23 -13.74 -4.30
CA ILE A 86 17.08 -12.59 -4.65
C ILE A 86 18.18 -13.07 -5.60
N PHE A 87 18.33 -12.41 -6.74
CA PHE A 87 19.37 -12.75 -7.70
C PHE A 87 20.27 -11.57 -8.10
N GLY A 88 20.03 -10.38 -7.51
CA GLY A 88 20.92 -9.25 -7.66
C GLY A 88 20.65 -8.15 -6.63
N ASP A 89 21.73 -7.49 -6.22
CA ASP A 89 21.73 -6.33 -5.32
C ASP A 89 22.83 -5.37 -5.79
N PHE A 90 22.43 -4.21 -6.25
CA PHE A 90 23.31 -3.29 -6.95
C PHE A 90 23.24 -1.90 -6.35
N THR A 91 24.34 -1.19 -6.41
CA THR A 91 24.37 0.26 -6.29
C THR A 91 24.31 0.87 -7.68
N ILE A 92 23.33 1.71 -7.95
CA ILE A 92 23.14 2.36 -9.24
C ILE A 92 23.24 3.87 -9.12
N ARG A 93 23.59 4.53 -10.24
CA ARG A 93 23.53 5.98 -10.38
C ARG A 93 22.69 6.34 -11.59
N LEU A 94 21.89 7.39 -11.45
CA LEU A 94 21.08 7.89 -12.56
C LEU A 94 21.98 8.49 -13.63
N THR A 95 21.68 8.27 -14.92
CA THR A 95 22.53 8.68 -16.04
C THR A 95 22.01 9.90 -16.78
N THR A 96 20.69 10.13 -16.81
CA THR A 96 20.15 11.28 -17.53
C THR A 96 20.49 12.59 -16.83
N HIS A 97 20.82 13.63 -17.59
CA HIS A 97 21.22 14.93 -17.04
C HIS A 97 20.19 15.50 -16.04
N LYS A 98 18.89 15.35 -16.35
CA LYS A 98 17.81 15.82 -15.48
C LYS A 98 17.74 15.03 -14.19
N SER A 99 17.72 13.70 -14.27
CA SER A 99 17.57 12.85 -13.09
C SER A 99 18.79 12.91 -12.16
N LYS A 100 20.02 12.96 -12.70
CA LYS A 100 21.24 13.18 -11.91
C LYS A 100 21.20 14.45 -11.08
N LYS A 101 20.64 15.54 -11.64
CA LYS A 101 20.54 16.81 -10.94
C LYS A 101 19.46 16.78 -9.84
N LEU A 102 18.37 16.04 -10.06
CA LEU A 102 17.26 15.95 -9.12
C LEU A 102 17.53 14.97 -7.97
N TYR A 103 18.31 13.92 -8.23
CA TYR A 103 18.71 12.91 -7.25
C TYR A 103 20.20 12.57 -7.47
N PRO A 104 21.13 13.28 -6.82
CA PRO A 104 22.58 13.11 -7.05
C PRO A 104 23.18 11.88 -6.35
N GLU A 105 22.49 11.36 -5.33
CA GLU A 105 22.96 10.27 -4.51
C GLU A 105 22.80 8.89 -5.19
N PRO A 106 23.58 7.89 -4.78
CA PRO A 106 23.37 6.52 -5.25
C PRO A 106 22.02 5.97 -4.78
N ILE A 107 21.46 5.09 -5.61
CA ILE A 107 20.24 4.35 -5.34
C ILE A 107 20.59 2.86 -5.30
N ARG A 108 20.00 2.10 -4.42
CA ARG A 108 20.11 0.64 -4.39
C ARG A 108 19.04 0.03 -5.28
N MET A 109 19.42 -0.97 -6.08
CA MET A 109 18.51 -1.76 -6.90
C MET A 109 18.61 -3.22 -6.48
N VAL A 110 17.49 -3.82 -6.13
CA VAL A 110 17.36 -5.22 -5.75
C VAL A 110 16.53 -5.93 -6.80
N THR A 111 17.00 -7.08 -7.29
CA THR A 111 16.28 -7.94 -8.23
C THR A 111 15.80 -9.21 -7.55
N TYR A 112 14.53 -9.53 -7.71
CA TYR A 112 13.85 -10.61 -7.03
C TYR A 112 13.03 -11.45 -8.02
N HIS A 113 13.18 -12.77 -7.96
CA HIS A 113 12.33 -13.72 -8.66
C HIS A 113 11.16 -14.13 -7.78
N ASP A 114 9.96 -13.75 -8.18
CA ASP A 114 8.74 -14.19 -7.50
C ASP A 114 8.31 -15.56 -8.03
N SER A 115 8.52 -16.59 -7.22
CA SER A 115 8.19 -17.97 -7.57
C SER A 115 6.69 -18.24 -7.71
N GLU A 116 5.83 -17.42 -7.10
CA GLU A 116 4.37 -17.59 -7.18
C GLU A 116 3.84 -17.11 -8.55
N THR A 117 4.37 -16.00 -9.04
CA THR A 117 3.96 -15.41 -10.32
C THR A 117 4.92 -15.73 -11.47
N SER A 118 6.08 -16.34 -11.18
CA SER A 118 7.18 -16.60 -12.12
C SER A 118 7.67 -15.34 -12.83
N ASN A 119 7.62 -14.20 -12.15
CA ASN A 119 8.06 -12.91 -12.67
C ASN A 119 9.29 -12.41 -11.94
N ASP A 120 10.19 -11.79 -12.70
CA ASP A 120 11.30 -11.04 -12.16
C ASP A 120 10.87 -9.61 -11.88
N VAL A 121 11.18 -9.13 -10.68
CA VAL A 121 10.79 -7.81 -10.20
C VAL A 121 12.02 -7.05 -9.75
N GLU A 122 12.11 -5.79 -10.16
CA GLU A 122 13.16 -4.87 -9.71
C GLU A 122 12.59 -3.88 -8.70
N PHE A 123 13.34 -3.67 -7.62
CA PHE A 123 13.03 -2.66 -6.60
C PHE A 123 14.16 -1.65 -6.53
N ILE A 124 13.80 -0.39 -6.33
CA ILE A 124 14.74 0.70 -6.05
C ILE A 124 14.46 1.30 -4.68
N THR A 125 15.52 1.65 -3.95
CA THR A 125 15.42 2.21 -2.59
C THR A 125 16.64 3.09 -2.27
N ASN A 126 16.47 4.03 -1.33
CA ASN A 126 17.57 4.76 -0.73
C ASN A 126 18.14 4.09 0.52
N ASN A 127 17.60 2.94 0.95
CA ASN A 127 18.11 2.22 2.10
C ASN A 127 19.14 1.18 1.70
N PHE A 128 20.33 1.26 2.30
CA PHE A 128 21.45 0.35 2.07
C PHE A 128 21.73 -0.57 3.26
N GLU A 129 20.95 -0.47 4.35
CA GLU A 129 21.20 -1.16 5.61
C GLU A 129 20.43 -2.47 5.74
N ILE A 130 19.13 -2.45 5.37
CA ILE A 130 18.30 -3.67 5.44
C ILE A 130 18.73 -4.70 4.40
N SER A 131 18.44 -5.98 4.64
CA SER A 131 18.74 -7.04 3.68
C SER A 131 17.94 -6.87 2.37
N ALA A 132 18.44 -7.46 1.27
CA ALA A 132 17.73 -7.43 -0.01
C ALA A 132 16.36 -8.12 0.06
N LEU A 133 16.28 -9.20 0.85
CA LEU A 133 15.00 -9.89 1.10
C LEU A 133 13.99 -9.01 1.85
N GLU A 134 14.47 -8.21 2.81
CA GLU A 134 13.59 -7.27 3.52
C GLU A 134 13.05 -6.18 2.59
N VAL A 135 13.83 -5.69 1.63
CA VAL A 135 13.34 -4.75 0.60
C VAL A 135 12.18 -5.36 -0.17
N ALA A 136 12.32 -6.60 -0.64
CA ALA A 136 11.26 -7.30 -1.36
C ALA A 136 10.02 -7.54 -0.48
N ASN A 137 10.22 -7.96 0.77
CA ASN A 137 9.13 -8.20 1.72
C ASN A 137 8.38 -6.91 2.09
N LEU A 138 9.08 -5.81 2.32
CA LEU A 138 8.46 -4.52 2.58
C LEU A 138 7.64 -4.04 1.38
N TYR A 139 8.18 -4.16 0.17
CA TYR A 139 7.43 -3.75 -1.02
C TYR A 139 6.16 -4.58 -1.25
N ARG A 140 6.11 -5.83 -0.83
CA ARG A 140 4.92 -6.68 -0.91
C ARG A 140 3.72 -6.04 -0.17
N HIS A 141 3.97 -5.31 0.92
CA HIS A 141 2.94 -4.56 1.65
C HIS A 141 2.33 -3.39 0.86
N ARG A 142 2.91 -2.99 -0.27
CA ARG A 142 2.25 -2.04 -1.18
C ARG A 142 0.85 -2.53 -1.59
N TRP A 143 0.64 -3.86 -1.62
CA TRP A 143 -0.66 -4.43 -1.95
C TRP A 143 -1.76 -4.10 -0.92
N ASP A 144 -1.40 -3.78 0.30
CA ASP A 144 -2.37 -3.48 1.37
C ASP A 144 -3.23 -2.26 1.04
N ILE A 145 -2.71 -1.31 0.25
CA ILE A 145 -3.50 -0.16 -0.23
C ILE A 145 -4.60 -0.60 -1.22
N GLU A 146 -4.33 -1.61 -2.04
CA GLU A 146 -5.33 -2.14 -2.97
C GLU A 146 -6.42 -2.91 -2.22
N VAL A 147 -6.05 -3.65 -1.18
CA VAL A 147 -7.00 -4.30 -0.27
C VAL A 147 -7.88 -3.26 0.42
N PHE A 148 -7.30 -2.15 0.88
CA PHE A 148 -8.06 -1.04 1.45
C PHE A 148 -9.07 -0.46 0.45
N PHE A 149 -8.65 -0.14 -0.78
CA PHE A 149 -9.56 0.39 -1.80
C PHE A 149 -10.64 -0.62 -2.21
N LYS A 150 -10.28 -1.90 -2.32
CA LYS A 150 -11.25 -2.98 -2.58
C LYS A 150 -12.29 -3.04 -1.47
N TRP A 151 -11.86 -2.94 -0.21
CA TRP A 151 -12.77 -2.93 0.93
C TRP A 151 -13.74 -1.74 0.87
N ILE A 152 -13.23 -0.52 0.64
CA ILE A 152 -14.05 0.69 0.47
C ILE A 152 -15.10 0.50 -0.63
N LYS A 153 -14.69 -0.02 -1.79
CA LYS A 153 -15.59 -0.26 -2.93
C LYS A 153 -16.67 -1.31 -2.65
N GLN A 154 -16.35 -2.33 -1.86
CA GLN A 154 -17.25 -3.47 -1.62
C GLN A 154 -18.22 -3.24 -0.45
N ASN A 155 -17.75 -2.63 0.62
CA ASN A 155 -18.51 -2.53 1.87
C ASN A 155 -19.30 -1.22 2.01
N ILE A 156 -18.90 -0.20 1.31
CA ILE A 156 -19.60 1.06 1.33
C ILE A 156 -20.12 1.29 -0.08
N VAL A 157 -21.43 1.14 -0.24
CA VAL A 157 -22.22 1.16 -1.49
C VAL A 157 -21.80 2.30 -2.43
N VAL A 158 -20.54 2.29 -2.90
CA VAL A 158 -20.06 3.25 -3.92
C VAL A 158 -20.71 2.97 -5.28
N LYS A 159 -21.38 1.81 -5.42
CA LYS A 159 -22.08 1.43 -6.66
C LYS A 159 -23.30 2.31 -6.98
N THR A 160 -23.86 3.00 -5.97
CA THR A 160 -24.98 3.92 -6.17
C THR A 160 -24.67 5.20 -5.42
N LEU A 161 -24.11 6.17 -6.13
CA LEU A 161 -23.84 7.50 -5.57
C LEU A 161 -25.17 8.18 -5.22
N TRP A 162 -25.27 8.79 -4.05
CA TRP A 162 -26.43 9.56 -3.62
C TRP A 162 -26.64 10.84 -4.44
N GLY A 163 -25.69 11.19 -5.30
CA GLY A 163 -25.73 12.30 -6.23
C GLY A 163 -24.49 12.32 -7.11
N TYR A 164 -24.58 13.00 -8.24
CA TYR A 164 -23.52 13.10 -9.25
C TYR A 164 -22.71 14.41 -9.18
N SER A 165 -23.05 15.31 -8.25
CA SER A 165 -22.25 16.51 -8.04
C SER A 165 -20.90 16.14 -7.39
N GLU A 166 -19.86 16.91 -7.66
CA GLU A 166 -18.54 16.73 -7.08
C GLU A 166 -18.61 16.66 -5.55
N ASN A 167 -19.39 17.55 -4.94
CA ASN A 167 -19.55 17.57 -3.48
C ASN A 167 -20.25 16.30 -2.97
N ALA A 168 -21.25 15.77 -3.66
CA ALA A 168 -21.92 14.53 -3.28
C ALA A 168 -20.96 13.34 -3.34
N VAL A 169 -20.13 13.25 -4.38
CA VAL A 169 -19.11 12.20 -4.52
C VAL A 169 -18.08 12.30 -3.41
N ARG A 170 -17.54 13.51 -3.14
CA ARG A 170 -16.58 13.74 -2.05
C ARG A 170 -17.17 13.37 -0.69
N THR A 171 -18.40 13.79 -0.40
CA THR A 171 -19.09 13.46 0.85
C THR A 171 -19.25 11.95 1.01
N HIS A 172 -19.65 11.26 -0.05
CA HIS A 172 -19.81 9.81 -0.03
C HIS A 172 -18.48 9.08 0.27
N LEU A 173 -17.37 9.52 -0.36
CA LEU A 173 -16.05 8.96 -0.09
C LEU A 173 -15.62 9.19 1.36
N TRP A 174 -15.85 10.40 1.91
CA TRP A 174 -15.52 10.69 3.31
C TRP A 174 -16.33 9.87 4.29
N VAL A 175 -17.63 9.69 4.06
CA VAL A 175 -18.48 8.80 4.87
C VAL A 175 -17.93 7.36 4.84
N ALA A 176 -17.50 6.91 3.68
CA ALA A 176 -16.88 5.61 3.49
C ALA A 176 -15.62 5.42 4.36
N ILE A 177 -14.74 6.42 4.31
CA ILE A 177 -13.48 6.41 5.06
C ILE A 177 -13.75 6.46 6.56
N ILE A 178 -14.68 7.31 7.02
CA ILE A 178 -15.05 7.41 8.43
C ILE A 178 -15.61 6.08 8.93
N ALA A 179 -16.48 5.42 8.17
CA ALA A 179 -17.00 4.10 8.54
C ALA A 179 -15.88 3.06 8.65
N TYR A 180 -14.93 3.05 7.70
CA TYR A 180 -13.75 2.19 7.78
C TYR A 180 -12.94 2.44 9.06
N LEU A 181 -12.64 3.70 9.37
CA LEU A 181 -11.86 4.07 10.56
C LEU A 181 -12.56 3.67 11.86
N ILE A 182 -13.88 3.84 11.95
CA ILE A 182 -14.66 3.40 13.11
C ILE A 182 -14.54 1.89 13.29
N ILE A 183 -14.70 1.10 12.21
CA ILE A 183 -14.62 -0.36 12.25
C ILE A 183 -13.19 -0.81 12.61
N ALA A 184 -12.17 -0.18 12.02
CA ALA A 184 -10.77 -0.46 12.33
C ALA A 184 -10.46 -0.16 13.82
N ARG A 185 -10.98 0.95 14.34
CA ARG A 185 -10.85 1.33 15.74
C ARG A 185 -11.53 0.31 16.66
N ILE A 186 -12.77 -0.07 16.38
CA ILE A 186 -13.50 -1.09 17.14
C ILE A 186 -12.71 -2.41 17.14
N LYS A 187 -12.22 -2.85 15.98
CA LYS A 187 -11.40 -4.06 15.89
C LYS A 187 -10.16 -3.99 16.79
N ALA A 188 -9.47 -2.85 16.79
CA ALA A 188 -8.26 -2.65 17.58
C ALA A 188 -8.57 -2.59 19.10
N ASP A 189 -9.57 -1.82 19.53
CA ASP A 189 -9.94 -1.66 20.94
C ASP A 189 -10.34 -2.97 21.59
N TYR A 190 -11.04 -3.82 20.87
CA TYR A 190 -11.47 -5.14 21.36
C TYR A 190 -10.48 -6.27 21.03
N LYS A 191 -9.34 -5.98 20.38
CA LYS A 191 -8.32 -6.96 19.93
C LYS A 191 -8.94 -8.14 19.18
N SER A 192 -9.90 -7.83 18.31
CA SER A 192 -10.66 -8.83 17.57
C SER A 192 -9.78 -9.66 16.63
N GLN A 193 -9.97 -10.98 16.64
CA GLN A 193 -9.31 -11.93 15.72
C GLN A 193 -9.97 -11.95 14.33
N TYR A 194 -11.13 -11.34 14.18
CA TYR A 194 -11.81 -11.22 12.89
C TYR A 194 -11.10 -10.23 11.97
N SER A 195 -11.18 -10.46 10.67
CA SER A 195 -10.78 -9.47 9.67
C SER A 195 -11.69 -8.24 9.74
N ILE A 196 -11.23 -7.13 9.19
CA ILE A 196 -12.04 -5.89 9.16
C ILE A 196 -13.37 -6.08 8.40
N THR A 197 -13.38 -6.93 7.38
CA THR A 197 -14.60 -7.29 6.61
C THR A 197 -15.57 -8.10 7.45
N GLU A 198 -15.07 -9.07 8.23
CA GLU A 198 -15.90 -9.87 9.14
C GLU A 198 -16.51 -8.99 10.24
N VAL A 199 -15.71 -8.09 10.85
CA VAL A 199 -16.22 -7.14 11.86
C VAL A 199 -17.29 -6.24 11.25
N ALA A 200 -17.07 -5.68 10.07
CA ALA A 200 -18.06 -4.88 9.36
C ALA A 200 -19.36 -5.65 9.08
N THR A 201 -19.24 -6.93 8.70
CA THR A 201 -20.38 -7.79 8.44
C THR A 201 -21.16 -8.09 9.71
N LEU A 202 -20.46 -8.45 10.79
CA LEU A 202 -21.09 -8.70 12.09
C LEU A 202 -21.84 -7.47 12.60
N ILE A 203 -21.22 -6.28 12.55
CA ILE A 203 -21.89 -5.03 12.92
C ILE A 203 -23.13 -4.79 12.06
N ARG A 204 -23.03 -5.00 10.75
CA ARG A 204 -24.14 -4.76 9.82
C ARG A 204 -25.34 -5.66 10.07
N ILE A 205 -25.12 -6.97 10.28
CA ILE A 205 -26.23 -7.92 10.52
C ILE A 205 -26.87 -7.74 11.90
N SER A 206 -26.10 -7.25 12.88
CA SER A 206 -26.58 -7.03 14.27
C SER A 206 -26.99 -5.59 14.55
N ALA A 207 -26.99 -4.71 13.55
CA ALA A 207 -27.22 -3.26 13.73
C ALA A 207 -28.59 -2.93 14.35
N LEU A 208 -29.59 -3.78 14.20
CA LEU A 208 -30.93 -3.61 14.72
C LEU A 208 -31.20 -4.48 15.98
N GLU A 209 -30.21 -5.24 16.42
CA GLU A 209 -30.31 -6.14 17.56
C GLU A 209 -29.65 -5.51 18.79
N ARG A 210 -30.19 -5.84 19.99
CA ARG A 210 -29.56 -5.46 21.26
C ARG A 210 -28.50 -6.50 21.66
N VAL A 211 -27.35 -6.45 21.00
CA VAL A 211 -26.22 -7.37 21.26
C VAL A 211 -25.05 -6.56 21.82
N ASP A 212 -24.34 -7.13 22.80
CA ASP A 212 -23.08 -6.53 23.25
C ASP A 212 -22.03 -6.65 22.14
N LEU A 213 -21.51 -5.51 21.71
CA LEU A 213 -20.52 -5.45 20.63
C LEU A 213 -19.26 -6.28 20.96
N ARG A 214 -18.84 -6.28 22.23
CA ARG A 214 -17.72 -7.11 22.70
C ARG A 214 -17.97 -8.58 22.41
N ASP A 215 -19.13 -9.09 22.84
CA ASP A 215 -19.49 -10.50 22.65
C ASP A 215 -19.55 -10.89 21.18
N LEU A 216 -19.98 -9.95 20.33
CA LEU A 216 -20.09 -10.16 18.89
C LEU A 216 -18.74 -10.36 18.22
N ILE A 217 -17.72 -9.57 18.58
CA ILE A 217 -16.46 -9.48 17.82
C ILE A 217 -15.26 -10.13 18.52
N THR A 218 -15.41 -10.60 19.78
CA THR A 218 -14.33 -11.28 20.53
C THR A 218 -14.53 -12.77 20.67
N LYS A 219 -15.71 -13.31 20.35
CA LYS A 219 -15.95 -14.77 20.37
C LYS A 219 -14.99 -15.48 19.43
N PRO A 220 -14.44 -16.65 19.82
CA PRO A 220 -13.58 -17.40 18.93
C PRO A 220 -14.33 -17.80 17.66
N LYS A 221 -13.64 -17.78 16.51
CA LYS A 221 -14.20 -18.25 15.24
C LYS A 221 -14.64 -19.70 15.39
N ASN A 222 -15.92 -20.00 15.20
CA ASN A 222 -16.39 -21.37 15.17
C ASN A 222 -15.80 -22.07 13.93
N PRO A 223 -15.12 -23.21 14.07
CA PRO A 223 -14.48 -23.90 12.94
C PRO A 223 -15.48 -24.34 11.85
N ILE A 224 -16.78 -24.38 12.15
CA ILE A 224 -17.84 -24.74 11.20
C ILE A 224 -18.04 -23.70 10.09
N ILE A 225 -17.65 -22.43 10.31
CA ILE A 225 -17.81 -21.36 9.31
C ILE A 225 -16.64 -21.36 8.29
N GLN A 226 -15.54 -22.07 8.59
CA GLN A 226 -14.38 -22.13 7.68
C GLN A 226 -14.60 -23.00 6.43
N ASN A 227 -15.66 -23.82 6.37
CA ASN A 227 -15.92 -24.76 5.26
C ASN A 227 -16.92 -24.26 4.20
N GLN A 228 -17.45 -23.06 4.33
CA GLN A 228 -18.09 -22.44 3.18
C GLN A 228 -17.04 -21.63 2.43
N ASN A 229 -16.31 -22.32 1.54
CA ASN A 229 -15.59 -21.72 0.44
C ASN A 229 -16.56 -20.75 -0.26
N VAL A 230 -16.53 -19.49 0.12
CA VAL A 230 -16.91 -18.42 -0.78
C VAL A 230 -15.89 -18.54 -1.91
N LYS A 231 -16.24 -19.24 -2.99
CA LYS A 231 -15.51 -19.13 -4.25
C LYS A 231 -15.29 -17.65 -4.47
N GLU A 232 -14.06 -17.22 -4.41
CA GLU A 232 -13.66 -15.93 -4.94
C GLU A 232 -14.16 -15.92 -6.38
N LEU A 233 -15.21 -15.18 -6.61
CA LEU A 233 -15.63 -14.83 -7.95
C LEU A 233 -14.49 -14.01 -8.52
N THR A 234 -13.66 -14.65 -9.30
CA THR A 234 -12.73 -14.00 -10.25
C THR A 234 -13.60 -13.18 -11.20
N LEU A 235 -13.73 -11.91 -10.91
CA LEU A 235 -14.55 -10.96 -11.67
C LEU A 235 -13.64 -9.99 -12.41
N PHE A 236 -12.65 -10.52 -13.17
CA PHE A 236 -11.85 -9.77 -14.15
C PHE A 236 -11.13 -10.76 -15.09
N ASP A 237 -11.91 -11.57 -15.80
CA ASP A 237 -11.54 -11.95 -17.15
C ASP A 237 -12.49 -11.18 -18.07
N ASP A 238 -11.94 -10.28 -18.88
CA ASP A 238 -12.55 -9.36 -19.85
C ASP A 238 -12.55 -7.88 -19.40
N PHE A 239 -11.39 -7.21 -19.57
CA PHE A 239 -11.22 -5.91 -20.24
C PHE A 239 -9.71 -5.64 -20.43
#